data_2d98e62e3c450b8dd48b348278355311
#
_entry.id   2d98e62e3c450b8dd48b348278355311
#
_cell.length_a   1.000
_cell.length_b   1.000
_cell.length_c   1.000
_cell.angle_alpha   90.00
_cell.angle_beta   90.00
_cell.angle_gamma   90.00
#
_symmetry.space_group_name_H-M   'P 1'
#
loop_
_entity.id
_entity.type
_entity.pdbx_description
1 polymer ?
#
loop_
_entity_poly.entity_id
_entity_poly.type
_entity_poly.pdbx_seq_one_letter_code
_entity_poly.pdbx_strand_id
1 'polypeptide(L)'
;MEWDQAIFKKVLTLAGHLKKKQTLNPNRSRLSELKDRLTIVSRMLTGDPVEIVTAEAGGGFRNQFFFLPAFYEGFESRADNDLFFFLRVCCLAEQRRMGLNWSKDGHTEEESISRATGSLEAILSAVAKKYPSMRLTIDSVIRTELATNGSLKLLAGKWMAPIESSGGQVTPGSR
;
A
#
# COMPACT_ATOMS: atom_id res chain seq x y z
N MET A 1 17.19 -47.30 -10.77
CA MET A 1 16.28 -46.20 -11.14
C MET A 1 15.17 -46.04 -10.10
N GLU A 2 15.50 -45.88 -8.82
CA GLU A 2 14.45 -45.68 -7.76
C GLU A 2 14.59 -44.36 -7.01
N TRP A 3 15.60 -43.57 -7.34
CA TRP A 3 15.87 -42.29 -6.64
C TRP A 3 14.94 -41.14 -7.10
N ASP A 4 14.46 -41.18 -8.33
CA ASP A 4 13.63 -40.13 -8.89
C ASP A 4 12.22 -40.10 -8.29
N GLN A 5 11.67 -41.26 -7.94
CA GLN A 5 10.32 -41.34 -7.35
C GLN A 5 10.30 -40.82 -5.89
N ALA A 6 11.38 -41.02 -5.13
CA ALA A 6 11.45 -40.54 -3.75
C ALA A 6 11.62 -39.02 -3.68
N ILE A 7 12.38 -38.43 -4.61
CA ILE A 7 12.54 -36.98 -4.73
C ILE A 7 11.24 -36.34 -5.18
N PHE A 8 10.55 -36.94 -6.19
CA PHE A 8 9.27 -36.43 -6.67
C PHE A 8 8.17 -36.48 -5.60
N LYS A 9 8.10 -37.56 -4.80
CA LYS A 9 7.19 -37.64 -3.65
C LYS A 9 7.49 -36.57 -2.60
N LYS A 10 8.75 -36.32 -2.26
CA LYS A 10 9.14 -35.26 -1.32
C LYS A 10 8.79 -33.85 -1.84
N VAL A 11 9.00 -33.59 -3.12
CA VAL A 11 8.65 -32.32 -3.75
C VAL A 11 7.12 -32.12 -3.79
N LEU A 12 6.35 -33.17 -4.09
CA LEU A 12 4.89 -33.12 -4.05
C LEU A 12 4.34 -32.94 -2.64
N THR A 13 4.98 -33.55 -1.63
CA THR A 13 4.59 -33.39 -0.22
C THR A 13 4.93 -31.98 0.29
N LEU A 14 6.07 -31.42 -0.09
CA LEU A 14 6.45 -30.04 0.17
C LEU A 14 5.53 -29.03 -0.55
N ALA A 15 5.19 -29.29 -1.80
CA ALA A 15 4.24 -28.47 -2.56
C ALA A 15 2.80 -28.56 -1.98
N GLY A 16 2.43 -29.72 -1.42
CA GLY A 16 1.15 -29.91 -0.71
C GLY A 16 1.11 -29.18 0.63
N HIS A 17 2.22 -29.06 1.34
CA HIS A 17 2.29 -28.27 2.58
C HIS A 17 2.37 -26.76 2.33
N LEU A 18 2.86 -26.31 1.18
CA LEU A 18 2.83 -24.90 0.77
C LEU A 18 1.44 -24.44 0.31
N LYS A 19 0.55 -25.36 -0.06
CA LYS A 19 -0.90 -25.10 -0.17
C LYS A 19 -1.61 -25.30 1.18
N LYS A 20 -1.06 -24.79 2.28
CA LYS A 20 -1.90 -24.42 3.40
C LYS A 20 -2.92 -23.46 2.82
N LYS A 21 -4.18 -23.93 2.64
CA LYS A 21 -5.32 -23.07 2.35
C LYS A 21 -5.22 -21.91 3.35
N GLN A 22 -4.70 -20.77 2.90
CA GLN A 22 -4.96 -19.53 3.58
C GLN A 22 -6.47 -19.45 3.55
N THR A 23 -7.09 -19.74 4.67
CA THR A 23 -8.50 -19.41 4.89
C THR A 23 -8.55 -17.92 4.67
N LEU A 24 -9.00 -17.54 3.48
CA LEU A 24 -9.05 -16.13 3.06
C LEU A 24 -9.96 -15.46 4.09
N ASN A 25 -9.38 -14.56 4.88
CA ASN A 25 -10.16 -13.78 5.83
C ASN A 25 -11.30 -13.12 5.02
N PRO A 26 -12.58 -13.43 5.30
CA PRO A 26 -13.70 -12.89 4.53
C PRO A 26 -13.77 -11.37 4.62
N ASN A 27 -13.18 -10.79 5.65
CA ASN A 27 -13.13 -9.33 5.88
C ASN A 27 -11.95 -8.65 5.20
N ARG A 28 -11.06 -9.43 4.56
CA ARG A 28 -9.94 -8.88 3.79
C ARG A 28 -10.45 -8.05 2.62
N SER A 29 -10.03 -6.80 2.55
CA SER A 29 -10.24 -5.93 1.40
C SER A 29 -9.12 -6.11 0.38
N ARG A 30 -9.46 -6.18 -0.91
CA ARG A 30 -8.50 -6.37 -2.01
C ARG A 30 -8.45 -5.14 -2.89
N LEU A 31 -7.23 -4.68 -3.19
CA LEU A 31 -7.04 -3.56 -4.11
C LEU A 31 -7.69 -3.81 -5.49
N SER A 32 -7.60 -5.04 -6.01
CA SER A 32 -8.17 -5.40 -7.31
C SER A 32 -9.68 -5.16 -7.40
N GLU A 33 -10.41 -5.22 -6.29
CA GLU A 33 -11.86 -5.00 -6.24
C GLU A 33 -12.22 -3.51 -6.11
N LEU A 34 -11.31 -2.69 -5.62
CA LEU A 34 -11.49 -1.26 -5.38
C LEU A 34 -10.80 -0.37 -6.41
N LYS A 35 -9.89 -0.93 -7.21
CA LYS A 35 -8.94 -0.20 -8.07
C LYS A 35 -9.61 0.87 -8.92
N ASP A 36 -10.68 0.54 -9.62
CA ASP A 36 -11.37 1.48 -10.53
C ASP A 36 -11.97 2.65 -9.75
N ARG A 37 -12.63 2.38 -8.62
CA ARG A 37 -13.21 3.41 -7.74
C ARG A 37 -12.13 4.32 -7.16
N LEU A 38 -11.03 3.73 -6.67
CA LEU A 38 -9.89 4.47 -6.11
C LEU A 38 -9.20 5.31 -7.19
N THR A 39 -9.10 4.80 -8.43
CA THR A 39 -8.54 5.55 -9.57
C THR A 39 -9.38 6.78 -9.89
N ILE A 40 -10.70 6.64 -9.91
CA ILE A 40 -11.60 7.79 -10.11
C ILE A 40 -11.44 8.82 -8.98
N VAL A 41 -11.44 8.36 -7.73
CA VAL A 41 -11.27 9.23 -6.57
C VAL A 41 -9.91 9.94 -6.60
N SER A 42 -8.81 9.21 -6.88
CA SER A 42 -7.47 9.83 -6.94
C SER A 42 -7.38 10.92 -8.02
N ARG A 43 -7.97 10.70 -9.20
CA ARG A 43 -8.04 11.69 -10.26
C ARG A 43 -8.88 12.92 -9.87
N MET A 44 -10.01 12.71 -9.20
CA MET A 44 -10.82 13.82 -8.68
C MET A 44 -10.08 14.65 -7.62
N LEU A 45 -9.29 13.99 -6.75
CA LEU A 45 -8.56 14.66 -5.68
C LEU A 45 -7.33 15.43 -6.17
N THR A 46 -6.67 14.93 -7.19
CA THR A 46 -5.41 15.49 -7.72
C THR A 46 -5.60 16.41 -8.92
N GLY A 47 -6.66 16.23 -9.69
CA GLY A 47 -6.84 16.87 -11.00
C GLY A 47 -5.97 16.28 -12.11
N ASP A 48 -5.21 15.22 -11.82
CA ASP A 48 -4.22 14.62 -12.71
C ASP A 48 -4.62 13.19 -13.13
N PRO A 49 -4.09 12.66 -14.24
CA PRO A 49 -4.37 11.29 -14.71
C PRO A 49 -3.60 10.25 -13.87
N VAL A 50 -3.89 10.21 -12.57
CA VAL A 50 -3.27 9.25 -11.65
C VAL A 50 -3.76 7.84 -11.92
N GLU A 51 -2.84 6.88 -11.82
CA GLU A 51 -3.11 5.44 -11.89
C GLU A 51 -2.74 4.75 -10.56
N ILE A 52 -3.54 3.74 -10.20
CA ILE A 52 -3.29 2.91 -9.02
C ILE A 52 -2.53 1.66 -9.42
N VAL A 53 -1.42 1.39 -8.73
CA VAL A 53 -0.57 0.21 -8.96
C VAL A 53 -0.42 -0.55 -7.66
N THR A 54 -0.38 -1.87 -7.75
CA THR A 54 -0.12 -2.71 -6.58
C THR A 54 1.34 -2.60 -6.18
N ALA A 55 1.58 -2.28 -4.90
CA ALA A 55 2.90 -2.33 -4.30
C ALA A 55 3.18 -3.71 -3.71
N GLU A 56 4.41 -4.17 -3.79
CA GLU A 56 4.86 -5.39 -3.12
C GLU A 56 4.91 -5.21 -1.61
N ALA A 57 5.37 -4.04 -1.15
CA ALA A 57 5.41 -3.68 0.25
C ALA A 57 5.10 -2.19 0.43
N GLY A 58 4.12 -1.89 1.28
CA GLY A 58 3.82 -0.52 1.65
C GLY A 58 3.07 0.27 0.59
N GLY A 59 3.69 1.30 0.05
CA GLY A 59 3.07 2.19 -0.94
C GLY A 59 3.76 3.55 -0.99
N GLY A 60 3.15 4.49 -1.68
CA GLY A 60 3.67 5.82 -1.89
C GLY A 60 3.19 6.36 -3.22
N PHE A 61 3.81 7.45 -3.72
CA PHE A 61 3.57 7.85 -5.09
C PHE A 61 4.87 8.15 -5.83
N ARG A 62 4.86 7.89 -7.14
CA ARG A 62 5.93 8.25 -8.04
C ARG A 62 5.32 8.69 -9.37
N ASN A 63 5.67 9.88 -9.83
CA ASN A 63 5.08 10.48 -11.03
C ASN A 63 3.55 10.52 -10.96
N GLN A 64 2.86 9.79 -11.83
CA GLN A 64 1.40 9.66 -11.87
C GLN A 64 0.88 8.36 -11.24
N PHE A 65 1.75 7.57 -10.60
CA PHE A 65 1.36 6.30 -10.00
C PHE A 65 1.22 6.41 -8.49
N PHE A 66 0.09 5.93 -7.97
CA PHE A 66 -0.12 5.68 -6.56
C PHE A 66 0.06 4.19 -6.30
N PHE A 67 0.97 3.86 -5.39
CA PHE A 67 1.29 2.48 -5.00
C PHE A 67 0.53 2.15 -3.73
N LEU A 68 -0.29 1.09 -3.79
CA LEU A 68 -1.08 0.62 -2.67
C LEU A 68 -0.88 -0.88 -2.46
N PRO A 69 -0.99 -1.39 -1.22
CA PRO A 69 -0.83 -2.82 -0.95
C PRO A 69 -1.92 -3.62 -1.69
N ALA A 70 -1.61 -4.88 -2.05
CA ALA A 70 -2.53 -5.77 -2.74
C ALA A 70 -3.81 -6.05 -1.95
N PHE A 71 -3.71 -6.05 -0.62
CA PHE A 71 -4.82 -6.27 0.31
C PHE A 71 -4.58 -5.59 1.65
N TYR A 72 -5.65 -5.40 2.41
CA TYR A 72 -5.62 -4.97 3.80
C TYR A 72 -6.65 -5.75 4.63
N GLU A 73 -6.27 -6.09 5.86
CA GLU A 73 -7.10 -6.90 6.78
C GLU A 73 -6.86 -6.52 8.26
N GLY A 74 -6.53 -5.24 8.49
CA GLY A 74 -6.25 -4.71 9.83
C GLY A 74 -7.47 -4.57 10.74
N PHE A 75 -8.68 -4.61 10.17
CA PHE A 75 -9.94 -4.49 10.90
C PHE A 75 -10.81 -5.75 10.77
N GLU A 76 -11.72 -5.93 11.72
CA GLU A 76 -12.69 -7.02 11.72
C GLU A 76 -13.78 -6.85 10.65
N SER A 77 -14.07 -5.61 10.25
CA SER A 77 -15.05 -5.27 9.24
C SER A 77 -14.41 -5.06 7.88
N ARG A 78 -14.99 -5.65 6.83
CA ARG A 78 -14.56 -5.40 5.45
C ARG A 78 -14.74 -3.93 5.05
N ALA A 79 -15.82 -3.29 5.48
CA ALA A 79 -16.08 -1.89 5.18
C ALA A 79 -14.97 -0.98 5.74
N ASP A 80 -14.48 -1.25 6.96
CA ASP A 80 -13.37 -0.50 7.55
C ASP A 80 -12.06 -0.78 6.82
N ASN A 81 -11.84 -2.02 6.36
CA ASN A 81 -10.69 -2.37 5.53
C ASN A 81 -10.75 -1.67 4.15
N ASP A 82 -11.93 -1.46 3.57
CA ASP A 82 -12.11 -0.66 2.35
C ASP A 82 -11.77 0.82 2.62
N LEU A 83 -12.20 1.38 3.77
CA LEU A 83 -11.90 2.76 4.17
C LEU A 83 -10.40 3.02 4.31
N PHE A 84 -9.61 2.02 4.70
CA PHE A 84 -8.15 2.13 4.69
C PHE A 84 -7.61 2.55 3.32
N PHE A 85 -8.08 1.93 2.23
CA PHE A 85 -7.62 2.27 0.88
C PHE A 85 -8.02 3.69 0.48
N PHE A 86 -9.22 4.14 0.83
CA PHE A 86 -9.65 5.53 0.59
C PHE A 86 -8.80 6.53 1.38
N LEU A 87 -8.52 6.23 2.65
CA LEU A 87 -7.61 7.05 3.47
C LEU A 87 -6.22 7.15 2.83
N ARG A 88 -5.67 6.02 2.35
CA ARG A 88 -4.37 5.99 1.67
C ARG A 88 -4.35 6.88 0.43
N VAL A 89 -5.39 6.83 -0.40
CA VAL A 89 -5.52 7.70 -1.58
C VAL A 89 -5.60 9.17 -1.17
N CYS A 90 -6.36 9.51 -0.12
CA CYS A 90 -6.41 10.88 0.41
C CYS A 90 -5.03 11.36 0.88
N CYS A 91 -4.29 10.52 1.61
CA CYS A 91 -2.93 10.85 2.07
C CYS A 91 -1.98 11.09 0.89
N LEU A 92 -1.99 10.22 -0.12
CA LEU A 92 -1.13 10.36 -1.30
C LEU A 92 -1.49 11.59 -2.15
N ALA A 93 -2.77 11.92 -2.26
CA ALA A 93 -3.21 13.14 -2.94
C ALA A 93 -2.76 14.40 -2.20
N GLU A 94 -2.85 14.44 -0.87
CA GLU A 94 -2.35 15.56 -0.07
C GLU A 94 -0.81 15.63 -0.09
N GLN A 95 -0.11 14.50 -0.02
CA GLN A 95 1.33 14.43 -0.19
C GLN A 95 1.76 15.03 -1.52
N ARG A 96 1.08 14.67 -2.62
CA ARG A 96 1.33 15.21 -3.96
C ARG A 96 1.04 16.71 -4.02
N ARG A 97 -0.09 17.17 -3.47
CA ARG A 97 -0.47 18.59 -3.41
C ARG A 97 0.55 19.45 -2.66
N MET A 98 1.15 18.90 -1.61
CA MET A 98 2.20 19.56 -0.84
C MET A 98 3.58 19.52 -1.52
N GLY A 99 3.71 18.89 -2.70
CA GLY A 99 4.99 18.75 -3.40
C GLY A 99 5.97 17.80 -2.72
N LEU A 100 5.48 16.92 -1.86
CA LEU A 100 6.29 16.01 -1.05
C LEU A 100 6.58 14.71 -1.84
N ASN A 101 7.39 14.81 -2.89
CA ASN A 101 7.81 13.66 -3.68
C ASN A 101 9.14 13.11 -3.16
N TRP A 102 9.09 11.94 -2.53
CA TRP A 102 10.25 11.29 -1.93
C TRP A 102 11.00 10.35 -2.86
N SER A 103 10.45 10.07 -4.03
CA SER A 103 11.05 9.20 -5.04
C SER A 103 11.79 9.97 -6.13
N LYS A 104 12.20 11.21 -5.86
CA LYS A 104 13.04 11.95 -6.82
C LYS A 104 14.37 11.23 -7.00
N ASP A 105 14.81 11.17 -8.26
CA ASP A 105 16.13 10.64 -8.62
C ASP A 105 17.21 11.32 -7.77
N GLY A 106 18.05 10.51 -7.12
CA GLY A 106 19.15 10.99 -6.26
C GLY A 106 18.89 10.96 -4.76
N HIS A 107 17.73 10.51 -4.28
CA HIS A 107 17.50 10.26 -2.86
C HIS A 107 17.70 8.79 -2.51
N THR A 108 18.36 8.54 -1.38
CA THR A 108 18.43 7.20 -0.81
C THR A 108 17.08 6.79 -0.19
N GLU A 109 16.86 5.49 -0.03
CA GLU A 109 15.67 4.97 0.65
C GLU A 109 15.55 5.56 2.08
N GLU A 110 16.67 5.66 2.78
CA GLU A 110 16.70 6.20 4.15
C GLU A 110 16.30 7.67 4.21
N GLU A 111 16.76 8.49 3.26
CA GLU A 111 16.34 9.90 3.12
C GLU A 111 14.84 10.00 2.82
N SER A 112 14.32 9.15 1.95
CA SER A 112 12.91 9.09 1.61
C SER A 112 12.05 8.74 2.82
N ILE A 113 12.46 7.74 3.61
CA ILE A 113 11.77 7.34 4.86
C ILE A 113 11.84 8.46 5.90
N SER A 114 12.99 9.12 6.05
CA SER A 114 13.15 10.23 7.00
C SER A 114 12.22 11.39 6.68
N ARG A 115 12.14 11.79 5.41
CA ARG A 115 11.24 12.85 4.94
C ARG A 115 9.77 12.47 5.06
N ALA A 116 9.42 11.22 4.72
CA ALA A 116 8.07 10.69 4.90
C ALA A 116 7.64 10.76 6.38
N THR A 117 8.55 10.40 7.30
CA THR A 117 8.30 10.47 8.74
C THR A 117 8.02 11.91 9.20
N GLY A 118 8.85 12.86 8.77
CA GLY A 118 8.70 14.27 9.15
C GLY A 118 7.44 14.95 8.59
N SER A 119 6.83 14.39 7.55
CA SER A 119 5.63 14.97 6.91
C SER A 119 4.32 14.24 7.23
N LEU A 120 4.38 13.06 7.83
CA LEU A 120 3.20 12.22 8.07
C LEU A 120 2.10 12.97 8.85
N GLU A 121 2.48 13.62 9.95
CA GLU A 121 1.53 14.36 10.80
C GLU A 121 0.85 15.51 10.04
N ALA A 122 1.62 16.27 9.26
CA ALA A 122 1.10 17.37 8.45
C ALA A 122 0.09 16.86 7.40
N ILE A 123 0.38 15.74 6.76
CA ILE A 123 -0.49 15.12 5.75
C ILE A 123 -1.79 14.62 6.41
N LEU A 124 -1.69 13.90 7.53
CA LEU A 124 -2.85 13.39 8.25
C LEU A 124 -3.74 14.51 8.80
N SER A 125 -3.13 15.58 9.31
CA SER A 125 -3.83 16.79 9.74
C SER A 125 -4.56 17.47 8.59
N ALA A 126 -3.92 17.59 7.43
CA ALA A 126 -4.55 18.15 6.22
C ALA A 126 -5.73 17.30 5.74
N VAL A 127 -5.59 15.97 5.73
CA VAL A 127 -6.68 15.04 5.39
C VAL A 127 -7.83 15.17 6.38
N ALA A 128 -7.55 15.18 7.71
CA ALA A 128 -8.57 15.31 8.75
C ALA A 128 -9.32 16.65 8.67
N LYS A 129 -8.62 17.72 8.28
CA LYS A 129 -9.22 19.06 8.07
C LYS A 129 -10.13 19.09 6.84
N LYS A 130 -9.65 18.52 5.74
CA LYS A 130 -10.37 18.53 4.44
C LYS A 130 -11.52 17.54 4.41
N TYR A 131 -11.38 16.41 5.09
CA TYR A 131 -12.36 15.34 5.17
C TYR A 131 -12.66 14.96 6.63
N PRO A 132 -13.47 15.78 7.36
CA PRO A 132 -13.73 15.58 8.79
C PRO A 132 -14.30 14.20 9.14
N SER A 133 -15.05 13.58 8.23
CA SER A 133 -15.61 12.24 8.39
C SER A 133 -14.54 11.14 8.47
N MET A 134 -13.32 11.41 7.97
CA MET A 134 -12.21 10.47 8.01
C MET A 134 -11.44 10.43 9.36
N ARG A 135 -11.72 11.32 10.30
CA ARG A 135 -10.97 11.42 11.57
C ARG A 135 -10.96 10.11 12.34
N LEU A 136 -12.12 9.49 12.53
CA LEU A 136 -12.22 8.23 13.25
C LEU A 136 -11.46 7.11 12.52
N THR A 137 -11.52 7.10 11.19
CA THR A 137 -10.76 6.14 10.37
C THR A 137 -9.26 6.37 10.52
N ILE A 138 -8.80 7.62 10.50
CA ILE A 138 -7.38 7.97 10.71
C ILE A 138 -6.92 7.42 12.05
N ASP A 139 -7.63 7.73 13.15
CA ASP A 139 -7.25 7.32 14.50
C ASP A 139 -7.22 5.79 14.63
N SER A 140 -8.20 5.10 14.05
CA SER A 140 -8.28 3.65 14.09
C SER A 140 -7.17 2.98 13.28
N VAL A 141 -6.93 3.46 12.05
CA VAL A 141 -5.88 2.92 11.18
C VAL A 141 -4.50 3.15 11.79
N ILE A 142 -4.21 4.36 12.27
CA ILE A 142 -2.92 4.67 12.90
C ILE A 142 -2.68 3.77 14.10
N ARG A 143 -3.68 3.59 14.96
CA ARG A 143 -3.58 2.73 16.14
C ARG A 143 -3.28 1.29 15.77
N THR A 144 -3.99 0.75 14.78
CA THR A 144 -3.80 -0.61 14.29
C THR A 144 -2.43 -0.79 13.64
N GLU A 145 -2.02 0.14 12.78
CA GLU A 145 -0.73 0.10 12.11
C GLU A 145 0.45 0.29 13.07
N LEU A 146 0.31 1.15 14.10
CA LEU A 146 1.33 1.30 15.14
C LEU A 146 1.47 0.04 15.98
N ALA A 147 0.37 -0.62 16.33
CA ALA A 147 0.41 -1.90 17.03
C ALA A 147 1.13 -2.99 16.20
N THR A 148 0.99 -2.94 14.89
CA THR A 148 1.62 -3.91 13.97
C THR A 148 3.08 -3.57 13.64
N ASN A 149 3.38 -2.30 13.39
CA ASN A 149 4.69 -1.84 12.90
C ASN A 149 5.58 -1.24 14.00
N GLY A 150 5.05 -0.96 15.18
CA GLY A 150 5.80 -0.51 16.34
C GLY A 150 6.26 0.95 16.34
N SER A 151 6.25 1.66 15.20
CA SER A 151 6.67 3.06 15.16
C SER A 151 6.06 3.86 14.01
N LEU A 152 5.94 5.18 14.22
CA LEU A 152 5.52 6.13 13.17
C LEU A 152 6.50 6.19 12.01
N LYS A 153 7.79 5.98 12.26
CA LYS A 153 8.81 5.96 11.21
C LYS A 153 8.57 4.83 10.21
N LEU A 154 8.33 3.62 10.71
CA LEU A 154 8.03 2.46 9.86
C LEU A 154 6.71 2.63 9.13
N LEU A 155 5.70 3.16 9.81
CA LEU A 155 4.40 3.48 9.20
C LEU A 155 4.56 4.49 8.06
N ALA A 156 5.26 5.60 8.29
CA ALA A 156 5.47 6.63 7.29
C ALA A 156 6.24 6.11 6.07
N GLY A 157 7.31 5.35 6.28
CA GLY A 157 8.07 4.69 5.23
C GLY A 157 7.19 3.75 4.41
N LYS A 158 6.42 2.92 5.09
CA LYS A 158 5.49 1.98 4.46
C LYS A 158 4.38 2.66 3.66
N TRP A 159 3.94 3.84 4.08
CA TRP A 159 2.79 4.53 3.47
C TRP A 159 3.15 5.50 2.37
N MET A 160 4.30 6.15 2.45
CA MET A 160 4.58 7.36 1.68
C MET A 160 5.83 7.29 0.83
N ALA A 161 6.77 6.40 1.15
CA ALA A 161 7.96 6.18 0.37
C ALA A 161 7.78 4.95 -0.53
N PRO A 162 7.75 5.09 -1.85
CA PRO A 162 7.71 3.93 -2.72
C PRO A 162 9.05 3.19 -2.58
N ILE A 163 8.97 1.96 -2.11
CA ILE A 163 10.12 1.06 -2.09
C ILE A 163 10.33 0.63 -3.54
N GLU A 164 11.49 0.92 -4.10
CA GLU A 164 11.85 0.40 -5.41
C GLU A 164 11.94 -1.12 -5.28
N SER A 165 11.00 -1.82 -5.92
CA SER A 165 11.20 -3.24 -6.19
C SER A 165 12.41 -3.35 -7.11
N SER A 166 13.50 -3.89 -6.57
CA SER A 166 14.70 -4.21 -7.34
C SER A 166 14.31 -5.11 -8.51
N GLY A 167 14.13 -4.54 -9.70
CA GLY A 167 14.13 -5.28 -10.95
C GLY A 167 12.82 -5.52 -11.67
N GLY A 168 11.81 -4.67 -11.55
CA GLY A 168 10.64 -4.73 -12.45
C GLY A 168 10.59 -3.55 -13.42
N GLN A 169 11.11 -3.71 -14.63
CA GLN A 169 10.78 -2.80 -15.72
C GLN A 169 9.26 -2.84 -15.94
N VAL A 170 8.59 -1.75 -15.61
CA VAL A 170 7.22 -1.51 -16.09
C VAL A 170 7.32 -1.26 -17.60
N THR A 171 7.14 -2.30 -18.39
CA THR A 171 6.92 -2.14 -19.85
C THR A 171 5.58 -1.46 -20.04
N PRO A 172 5.52 -0.28 -20.68
CA PRO A 172 4.25 0.30 -21.08
C PRO A 172 3.62 -0.66 -22.08
N GLY A 173 2.41 -1.16 -21.76
CA GLY A 173 1.65 -2.03 -22.63
C GLY A 173 1.48 -1.38 -23.99
N SER A 174 1.94 -2.07 -25.01
CA SER A 174 1.67 -1.76 -26.42
C SER A 174 0.16 -1.73 -26.65
N ARG A 175 -0.30 -0.70 -27.31
CA ARG A 175 -1.67 -0.54 -27.79
C ARG A 175 -1.98 -1.58 -28.86
#